data_97ab692068875b128aab85583f6e661d
#
_entry.id   97ab692068875b128aab85583f6e661d
#
_cell.length_a   1.000
_cell.length_b   1.000
_cell.length_c   1.000
_cell.angle_alpha   90.00
_cell.angle_beta   90.00
_cell.angle_gamma   90.00
#
_symmetry.space_group_name_H-M   'P 1'
#
loop_
_entity.id
_entity.type
_entity.pdbx_description
1 polymer ?
#
loop_
_entity_poly.entity_id
_entity_poly.type
_entity_poly.pdbx_seq_one_letter_code
_entity_poly.pdbx_strand_id
1 'polypeptide(L)'
;MKRLFLFLLILSCIPINYAQQRWKINTDGGITWQVKKGDVHHDHIEMAGKQIAVVLRYGVDKTGAFELNKSMIWPMLRTIPNNTHGSLMRRFDWNPLDAMTINGRSIEEQVRTITLNGTMEVISDITLGKKNSLSLKRTYLPSTESPSLIEMYEFTNTGTSEVSLEIPTGITTLSTNPKQGVAGSYSIKLLTHGTERAVTLLPGKSYTFSASISGYKPSEKEAVIDANQELLKRQALVSEWMSNLILETPDPILDKMFAFSKIRSCESIYATKGGPMHGPGGESYYAAIWANDQAEYINPYFPFIGYDYGNTSAVNSFKHFARYMNNEWEPIPSSIIAEGESYWNGAGDRGDAAMIAYGAARYALASGNKEEARQLWPLIEWCLEFNHKKLNEAGVVTSDADELEGRFPAGKANLCTSSLYYDALLSAAYLAEDLGKGAAVIKKYRQQASDLEKAIDSYFAATVEGFDTYAYYEGNDILRAWICIPLTVGINKRATGTIDALFSPRLWSENGLLTQAGSQTFWDRSTLYALRGAFMAGEIEKAMKFMKHYSSTRLLGNHVPYPVEAWPEGGQRHLSAESGLYGRIITEGIFGIRPTGLHSFTLTPRLPQEWG
;
A
#
# COMPACT_ATOMS: atom_id res chain seq x y z
N MET A 1 29.46 -61.12 2.83
CA MET A 1 29.18 -60.00 3.76
C MET A 1 28.75 -58.77 2.94
N LYS A 2 27.43 -58.56 2.79
CA LYS A 2 26.85 -57.40 2.10
C LYS A 2 26.60 -56.34 3.17
N ARG A 3 27.27 -55.18 3.07
CA ARG A 3 27.00 -54.02 3.93
C ARG A 3 25.84 -53.22 3.30
N LEU A 4 24.74 -53.17 4.03
CA LEU A 4 23.56 -52.35 3.74
C LEU A 4 23.84 -50.92 4.24
N PHE A 5 23.94 -49.95 3.32
CA PHE A 5 24.02 -48.54 3.70
C PHE A 5 22.58 -48.01 3.81
N LEU A 6 22.19 -47.72 5.03
CA LEU A 6 20.91 -47.04 5.34
C LEU A 6 21.13 -45.52 5.18
N PHE A 7 20.60 -44.91 4.13
CA PHE A 7 20.53 -43.46 4.01
C PHE A 7 19.39 -42.96 4.87
N LEU A 8 19.72 -42.36 6.02
CA LEU A 8 18.76 -41.58 6.80
C LEU A 8 18.54 -40.24 6.09
N LEU A 9 17.37 -40.05 5.45
CA LEU A 9 16.91 -38.74 5.03
C LEU A 9 16.50 -37.96 6.29
N ILE A 10 17.38 -37.08 6.77
CA ILE A 10 17.02 -36.08 7.78
C ILE A 10 16.21 -34.99 7.03
N LEU A 11 14.88 -35.06 7.10
CA LEU A 11 14.04 -33.89 6.82
C LEU A 11 14.38 -32.86 7.89
N SER A 12 15.23 -31.89 7.54
CA SER A 12 15.42 -30.70 8.35
C SER A 12 14.14 -29.84 8.22
N CYS A 13 13.19 -30.03 9.14
CA CYS A 13 12.21 -29.02 9.45
C CYS A 13 12.99 -27.78 9.90
N ILE A 14 13.17 -26.78 9.02
CA ILE A 14 13.64 -25.46 9.41
C ILE A 14 12.56 -24.92 10.35
N PRO A 15 12.86 -24.69 11.66
CA PRO A 15 11.91 -24.02 12.51
C PRO A 15 11.73 -22.61 11.93
N ILE A 16 10.50 -22.25 11.57
CA ILE A 16 10.17 -20.85 11.31
C ILE A 16 10.29 -20.18 12.67
N ASN A 17 11.42 -19.53 12.91
CA ASN A 17 11.55 -18.63 14.05
C ASN A 17 10.57 -17.48 13.79
N TYR A 18 9.47 -17.44 14.53
CA TYR A 18 8.63 -16.26 14.58
C TYR A 18 9.52 -15.10 15.01
N ALA A 19 9.65 -14.09 14.16
CA ALA A 19 10.32 -12.85 14.51
C ALA A 19 9.74 -12.38 15.85
N GLN A 20 10.61 -11.87 16.73
CA GLN A 20 10.18 -11.42 18.06
C GLN A 20 9.07 -10.40 17.88
N GLN A 21 7.83 -10.76 18.24
CA GLN A 21 6.67 -9.91 18.11
C GLN A 21 6.81 -8.72 19.08
N ARG A 22 7.04 -7.55 18.52
CA ARG A 22 7.14 -6.28 19.27
C ARG A 22 5.76 -5.76 19.64
N TRP A 23 4.83 -5.91 18.72
CA TRP A 23 3.47 -5.39 18.82
C TRP A 23 2.48 -6.46 19.26
N LYS A 24 1.36 -6.03 19.83
CA LYS A 24 0.25 -6.89 20.22
C LYS A 24 -1.05 -6.30 19.71
N ILE A 25 -1.97 -7.15 19.31
CA ILE A 25 -3.33 -6.77 18.93
C ILE A 25 -4.11 -6.37 20.20
N ASN A 26 -4.78 -5.23 20.12
CA ASN A 26 -5.65 -4.72 21.18
C ASN A 26 -7.09 -5.20 20.98
N THR A 27 -7.86 -5.16 22.05
CA THR A 27 -9.32 -5.43 22.03
C THR A 27 -10.11 -4.36 21.28
N ASP A 28 -9.60 -3.13 21.21
CA ASP A 28 -10.20 -1.99 20.52
C ASP A 28 -9.91 -1.92 19.01
N GLY A 29 -9.19 -2.89 18.49
CA GLY A 29 -8.91 -3.00 17.07
C GLY A 29 -7.54 -2.48 16.62
N GLY A 30 -6.77 -1.82 17.46
CA GLY A 30 -5.42 -1.35 17.17
C GLY A 30 -4.34 -2.39 17.46
N ILE A 31 -3.08 -1.97 17.27
CA ILE A 31 -1.89 -2.68 17.76
C ILE A 31 -1.09 -1.79 18.69
N THR A 32 -0.49 -2.36 19.73
CA THR A 32 0.30 -1.63 20.73
C THR A 32 1.66 -2.26 20.96
N TRP A 33 2.68 -1.43 20.92
CA TRP A 33 4.00 -1.72 21.43
C TRP A 33 4.08 -1.29 22.91
N GLN A 34 4.28 -2.28 23.80
CA GLN A 34 4.56 -2.06 25.21
C GLN A 34 6.08 -1.87 25.37
N VAL A 35 6.51 -0.62 25.54
CA VAL A 35 7.94 -0.29 25.63
C VAL A 35 8.52 -0.79 26.95
N LYS A 36 9.59 -1.56 26.87
CA LYS A 36 10.34 -2.04 28.03
C LYS A 36 11.61 -1.19 28.21
N LYS A 37 12.12 -1.14 29.43
CA LYS A 37 13.38 -0.43 29.71
C LYS A 37 14.51 -0.97 28.83
N GLY A 38 15.16 -0.08 28.07
CA GLY A 38 16.24 -0.42 27.15
C GLY A 38 15.79 -0.99 25.81
N ASP A 39 14.50 -0.97 25.52
CA ASP A 39 13.94 -1.40 24.23
C ASP A 39 14.04 -0.25 23.21
N VAL A 40 15.19 -0.14 22.56
CA VAL A 40 15.44 0.87 21.52
C VAL A 40 14.91 0.36 20.18
N HIS A 41 14.05 1.15 19.55
CA HIS A 41 13.55 0.84 18.21
C HIS A 41 13.03 2.08 17.49
N HIS A 42 13.22 2.10 16.17
CA HIS A 42 12.72 3.15 15.29
C HIS A 42 11.99 2.51 14.12
N ASP A 43 10.88 3.11 13.75
CA ASP A 43 10.05 2.72 12.63
C ASP A 43 9.41 3.97 12.00
N HIS A 44 8.60 3.78 10.99
CA HIS A 44 7.81 4.85 10.40
C HIS A 44 6.40 4.35 10.08
N ILE A 45 5.45 5.27 10.09
CA ILE A 45 4.09 5.04 9.60
C ILE A 45 3.69 6.16 8.65
N GLU A 46 3.04 5.78 7.57
CA GLU A 46 2.41 6.74 6.67
C GLU A 46 0.90 6.77 6.90
N MET A 47 0.35 7.97 6.97
CA MET A 47 -1.08 8.25 7.06
C MET A 47 -1.42 9.39 6.10
N ALA A 48 -2.64 9.41 5.56
CA ALA A 48 -3.05 10.48 4.66
C ALA A 48 -4.51 10.92 4.88
N GLY A 49 -4.76 12.16 4.49
CA GLY A 49 -6.07 12.73 4.24
C GLY A 49 -6.16 13.22 2.80
N LYS A 50 -7.25 13.89 2.43
CA LYS A 50 -7.50 14.28 1.02
C LYS A 50 -6.51 15.32 0.47
N GLN A 51 -5.83 16.08 1.34
CA GLN A 51 -4.93 17.15 0.91
C GLN A 51 -3.51 17.02 1.46
N ILE A 52 -3.23 16.00 2.27
CA ILE A 52 -1.95 15.81 2.93
C ILE A 52 -1.63 14.34 3.10
N ALA A 53 -0.34 14.01 2.96
CA ALA A 53 0.23 12.78 3.50
C ALA A 53 1.28 13.12 4.55
N VAL A 54 1.41 12.28 5.54
CA VAL A 54 2.42 12.43 6.60
C VAL A 54 3.13 11.10 6.79
N VAL A 55 4.46 11.15 6.83
CA VAL A 55 5.27 10.01 7.26
C VAL A 55 5.88 10.38 8.60
N LEU A 56 5.40 9.71 9.64
CA LEU A 56 5.89 9.85 11.00
C LEU A 56 7.01 8.83 11.22
N ARG A 57 8.26 9.31 11.31
CA ARG A 57 9.41 8.50 11.72
C ARG A 57 9.50 8.62 13.22
N TYR A 58 9.12 7.56 13.90
CA TYR A 58 9.00 7.52 15.36
C TYR A 58 9.91 6.47 15.96
N GLY A 59 10.23 6.66 17.23
CA GLY A 59 11.02 5.67 17.95
C GLY A 59 11.14 5.97 19.43
N VAL A 60 11.88 5.08 20.09
CA VAL A 60 12.26 5.21 21.49
C VAL A 60 13.77 5.06 21.57
N ASP A 61 14.42 6.04 22.15
CA ASP A 61 15.87 6.08 22.31
C ASP A 61 16.35 5.21 23.48
N LYS A 62 17.68 5.15 23.69
CA LYS A 62 18.32 4.43 24.79
C LYS A 62 17.93 4.93 26.18
N THR A 63 17.44 6.16 26.29
CA THR A 63 16.99 6.75 27.55
C THR A 63 15.52 6.46 27.83
N GLY A 64 14.77 5.94 26.84
CA GLY A 64 13.35 5.71 26.88
C GLY A 64 12.52 6.91 26.44
N ALA A 65 13.16 7.95 25.91
CA ALA A 65 12.48 9.13 25.40
C ALA A 65 11.89 8.88 24.01
N PHE A 66 10.80 9.56 23.71
CA PHE A 66 10.16 9.51 22.39
C PHE A 66 10.90 10.38 21.39
N GLU A 67 11.19 9.81 20.22
CA GLU A 67 11.77 10.54 19.10
C GLU A 67 10.76 10.57 17.94
N LEU A 68 10.65 11.72 17.29
CA LEU A 68 9.74 11.91 16.15
C LEU A 68 10.32 12.90 15.14
N ASN A 69 10.43 12.46 13.90
CA ASN A 69 10.60 13.30 12.72
C ASN A 69 9.37 13.19 11.82
N LYS A 70 8.91 14.30 11.27
CA LYS A 70 7.67 14.40 10.49
C LYS A 70 7.99 14.81 9.06
N SER A 71 7.75 13.91 8.10
CA SER A 71 7.72 14.28 6.68
C SER A 71 6.30 14.70 6.33
N MET A 72 6.16 15.96 5.95
CA MET A 72 4.91 16.57 5.53
C MET A 72 4.90 16.64 4.01
N ILE A 73 3.90 16.04 3.38
CA ILE A 73 3.73 16.05 1.93
C ILE A 73 2.38 16.63 1.58
N TRP A 74 2.38 17.67 0.74
CA TRP A 74 1.18 18.26 0.17
C TRP A 74 1.12 17.93 -1.31
N PRO A 75 0.35 16.89 -1.71
CA PRO A 75 0.37 16.35 -3.07
C PRO A 75 0.08 17.41 -4.14
N MET A 76 -0.86 18.31 -3.85
CA MET A 76 -1.32 19.34 -4.80
C MET A 76 -0.69 20.72 -4.61
N LEU A 77 0.29 20.87 -3.71
CA LEU A 77 1.24 21.99 -3.73
C LEU A 77 2.37 21.62 -4.70
N ARG A 78 2.09 21.80 -6.00
CA ARG A 78 2.94 21.33 -7.08
C ARG A 78 4.24 22.11 -7.18
N THR A 79 5.37 21.41 -7.33
CA THR A 79 6.71 22.02 -7.41
C THR A 79 7.20 22.05 -8.86
N ILE A 80 8.23 22.86 -9.14
CA ILE A 80 8.92 22.95 -10.42
C ILE A 80 10.24 22.16 -10.32
N PRO A 81 10.47 21.20 -11.22
CA PRO A 81 9.65 20.82 -12.38
C PRO A 81 8.33 20.17 -11.96
N ASN A 82 7.24 20.50 -12.70
CA ASN A 82 5.94 19.90 -12.46
C ASN A 82 5.86 18.50 -13.08
N ASN A 83 6.56 17.56 -12.50
CA ASN A 83 6.69 16.17 -12.97
C ASN A 83 6.02 15.19 -12.02
N THR A 84 6.20 13.89 -12.24
CA THR A 84 5.59 12.79 -11.48
C THR A 84 5.96 12.78 -9.99
N HIS A 85 7.01 13.47 -9.59
CA HIS A 85 7.45 13.64 -8.19
C HIS A 85 7.27 15.08 -7.68
N GLY A 86 6.63 15.94 -8.45
CA GLY A 86 6.52 17.38 -8.21
C GLY A 86 5.55 17.79 -7.10
N SER A 87 5.58 17.17 -5.93
CA SER A 87 4.82 17.56 -4.74
C SER A 87 5.71 18.26 -3.71
N LEU A 88 5.17 19.26 -3.01
CA LEU A 88 5.89 19.90 -1.91
C LEU A 88 6.03 18.92 -0.75
N MET A 89 7.27 18.61 -0.41
CA MET A 89 7.62 17.85 0.79
C MET A 89 8.54 18.67 1.68
N ARG A 90 8.32 18.60 2.98
CA ARG A 90 9.21 19.19 4.01
C ARG A 90 9.30 18.26 5.22
N ARG A 91 10.49 18.16 5.78
CA ARG A 91 10.74 17.44 7.03
C ARG A 91 10.85 18.42 8.19
N PHE A 92 10.26 18.04 9.32
CA PHE A 92 10.22 18.84 10.53
C PHE A 92 10.60 18.00 11.76
N ASP A 93 11.57 18.51 12.51
CA ASP A 93 11.87 18.08 13.87
C ASP A 93 11.15 18.94 14.92
N TRP A 94 10.38 19.95 14.47
CA TRP A 94 9.64 20.84 15.35
C TRP A 94 8.75 20.06 16.30
N ASN A 95 8.96 20.27 17.60
CA ASN A 95 8.18 19.66 18.67
C ASN A 95 7.71 20.79 19.61
N PRO A 96 6.41 21.05 19.74
CA PRO A 96 5.89 22.08 20.65
C PRO A 96 6.37 21.91 22.10
N LEU A 97 6.68 20.69 22.54
CA LEU A 97 7.12 20.40 23.91
C LEU A 97 8.54 20.89 24.23
N ASP A 98 9.38 21.16 23.22
CA ASP A 98 10.77 21.62 23.45
C ASP A 98 10.82 23.00 24.13
N ALA A 99 9.79 23.82 23.91
CA ALA A 99 9.66 25.13 24.55
C ALA A 99 8.77 25.10 25.81
N MET A 100 8.28 23.91 26.21
CA MET A 100 7.44 23.74 27.38
C MET A 100 8.27 23.49 28.64
N THR A 101 7.83 24.03 29.79
CA THR A 101 8.40 23.67 31.08
C THR A 101 7.36 23.13 32.07
N ILE A 102 7.79 22.25 32.95
CA ILE A 102 7.01 21.70 34.03
C ILE A 102 7.68 22.02 35.34
N ASN A 103 7.02 22.81 36.18
CA ASN A 103 7.63 23.38 37.41
C ASN A 103 8.99 24.06 37.13
N GLY A 104 9.10 24.79 35.99
CA GLY A 104 10.30 25.48 35.54
C GLY A 104 11.45 24.59 35.03
N ARG A 105 11.18 23.30 34.69
CA ARG A 105 12.17 22.36 34.18
C ARG A 105 11.75 21.84 32.81
N SER A 106 12.70 21.45 31.98
CA SER A 106 12.46 20.71 30.74
C SER A 106 11.83 19.36 31.02
N ILE A 107 11.13 18.85 30.00
CA ILE A 107 10.42 17.55 30.06
C ILE A 107 11.43 16.42 29.92
N GLU A 108 11.44 15.52 30.90
CA GLU A 108 12.13 14.23 30.84
C GLU A 108 11.06 13.13 30.91
N GLU A 109 10.96 12.35 29.88
CA GLU A 109 9.90 11.34 29.73
C GLU A 109 10.43 9.92 29.59
N GLN A 110 9.55 8.96 29.88
CA GLN A 110 9.73 7.53 29.62
C GLN A 110 8.51 7.04 28.84
N VAL A 111 8.70 6.63 27.58
CA VAL A 111 7.61 6.06 26.78
C VAL A 111 7.14 4.75 27.42
N ARG A 112 5.84 4.64 27.60
CA ARG A 112 5.18 3.44 28.11
C ARG A 112 4.56 2.61 27.00
N THR A 113 3.84 3.27 26.08
CA THR A 113 3.16 2.59 24.97
C THR A 113 3.14 3.44 23.71
N ILE A 114 3.21 2.77 22.56
CA ILE A 114 2.87 3.34 21.25
C ILE A 114 1.75 2.49 20.66
N THR A 115 0.66 3.12 20.22
CA THR A 115 -0.52 2.45 19.66
C THR A 115 -0.83 2.99 18.26
N LEU A 116 -1.13 2.09 17.33
CA LEU A 116 -1.56 2.39 15.98
C LEU A 116 -2.96 1.84 15.74
N ASN A 117 -3.89 2.67 15.27
CA ASN A 117 -5.27 2.29 14.95
C ASN A 117 -5.91 3.26 13.93
N GLY A 118 -5.16 3.69 12.93
CA GLY A 118 -5.53 4.76 12.00
C GLY A 118 -5.12 6.14 12.48
N THR A 119 -4.70 6.25 13.74
CA THR A 119 -3.93 7.35 14.34
C THR A 119 -2.68 6.78 14.99
N MET A 120 -1.74 7.61 15.41
CA MET A 120 -0.64 7.19 16.28
C MET A 120 -0.81 7.83 17.64
N GLU A 121 -0.90 7.00 18.69
CA GLU A 121 -0.95 7.44 20.08
C GLU A 121 0.32 7.02 20.81
N VAL A 122 0.88 7.93 21.61
CA VAL A 122 2.07 7.68 22.45
C VAL A 122 1.75 8.08 23.87
N ILE A 123 1.94 7.17 24.81
CA ILE A 123 1.79 7.46 26.25
C ILE A 123 3.15 7.37 26.91
N SER A 124 3.52 8.45 27.61
CA SER A 124 4.75 8.55 28.37
C SER A 124 4.48 8.92 29.83
N ASP A 125 5.35 8.48 30.71
CA ASP A 125 5.39 8.90 32.09
C ASP A 125 6.48 9.96 32.29
N ILE A 126 6.15 11.06 33.00
CA ILE A 126 7.07 12.15 33.36
C ILE A 126 7.20 12.15 34.86
N THR A 127 8.42 11.92 35.37
CA THR A 127 8.70 11.86 36.80
C THR A 127 9.38 13.16 37.25
N LEU A 128 8.74 13.90 38.16
CA LEU A 128 9.18 15.19 38.65
C LEU A 128 9.71 15.12 40.11
N GLY A 129 10.15 13.95 40.55
CA GLY A 129 10.59 13.66 41.91
C GLY A 129 9.66 12.66 42.63
N LYS A 130 9.78 12.58 43.96
CA LYS A 130 9.10 11.48 44.72
C LYS A 130 7.58 11.61 44.82
N LYS A 131 6.99 12.79 44.63
CA LYS A 131 5.56 13.07 44.83
C LYS A 131 4.84 13.56 43.58
N ASN A 132 5.58 13.97 42.57
CA ASN A 132 5.02 14.58 41.38
C ASN A 132 5.30 13.70 40.16
N SER A 133 4.24 13.35 39.45
CA SER A 133 4.29 12.60 38.18
C SER A 133 3.17 13.05 37.25
N LEU A 134 3.45 13.03 35.98
CA LEU A 134 2.45 13.28 34.95
C LEU A 134 2.42 12.08 33.98
N SER A 135 1.25 11.81 33.43
CA SER A 135 1.10 11.03 32.21
C SER A 135 0.92 11.99 31.06
N LEU A 136 1.67 11.81 30.00
CA LEU A 136 1.53 12.55 28.74
C LEU A 136 1.03 11.60 27.66
N LYS A 137 -0.15 11.90 27.12
CA LYS A 137 -0.70 11.25 25.92
C LYS A 137 -0.54 12.19 24.74
N ARG A 138 0.07 11.69 23.67
CA ARG A 138 0.15 12.35 22.37
C ARG A 138 -0.72 11.61 21.37
N THR A 139 -1.40 12.35 20.50
CA THR A 139 -2.15 11.77 19.38
C THR A 139 -1.80 12.52 18.09
N TYR A 140 -1.38 11.79 17.08
CA TYR A 140 -0.99 12.31 15.76
C TYR A 140 -1.94 11.77 14.70
N LEU A 141 -2.48 12.67 13.86
CA LEU A 141 -3.37 12.32 12.76
C LEU A 141 -3.30 13.35 11.62
N PRO A 142 -3.39 12.94 10.34
CA PRO A 142 -3.67 13.87 9.28
C PRO A 142 -5.14 14.32 9.36
N SER A 143 -5.42 15.59 9.08
CA SER A 143 -6.79 16.04 8.84
C SER A 143 -7.39 15.27 7.67
N THR A 144 -8.66 14.91 7.76
CA THR A 144 -9.36 14.23 6.66
C THR A 144 -9.57 15.12 5.46
N GLU A 145 -9.83 16.41 5.67
CA GLU A 145 -10.20 17.37 4.63
C GLU A 145 -9.18 18.50 4.43
N SER A 146 -8.47 18.91 5.48
CA SER A 146 -7.56 20.06 5.45
C SER A 146 -6.12 19.64 5.15
N PRO A 147 -5.28 20.54 4.61
CA PRO A 147 -3.86 20.25 4.34
C PRO A 147 -2.99 20.31 5.60
N SER A 148 -3.41 19.61 6.67
CA SER A 148 -2.87 19.77 8.01
C SER A 148 -2.57 18.46 8.72
N LEU A 149 -1.40 18.34 9.35
CA LEU A 149 -1.15 17.40 10.44
C LEU A 149 -1.68 18.00 11.74
N ILE A 150 -2.37 17.20 12.53
CA ILE A 150 -2.89 17.56 13.85
C ILE A 150 -2.10 16.78 14.91
N GLU A 151 -1.67 17.47 15.94
CA GLU A 151 -0.98 16.93 17.09
C GLU A 151 -1.75 17.34 18.36
N MET A 152 -2.15 16.38 19.19
CA MET A 152 -2.84 16.62 20.46
C MET A 152 -1.96 16.17 21.61
N TYR A 153 -1.93 16.95 22.68
CA TYR A 153 -1.13 16.72 23.89
C TYR A 153 -2.02 16.81 25.11
N GLU A 154 -2.20 15.70 25.82
CA GLU A 154 -2.96 15.64 27.06
C GLU A 154 -2.02 15.29 28.22
N PHE A 155 -1.91 16.21 29.20
CA PHE A 155 -1.18 16.03 30.44
C PHE A 155 -2.15 15.70 31.56
N THR A 156 -1.95 14.59 32.25
CA THR A 156 -2.72 14.18 33.43
C THR A 156 -1.81 14.14 34.64
N ASN A 157 -2.17 14.87 35.69
CA ASN A 157 -1.41 14.83 36.94
C ASN A 157 -1.74 13.52 37.70
N THR A 158 -0.80 12.58 37.66
CA THR A 158 -0.87 11.28 38.36
C THR A 158 -0.20 11.30 39.73
N GLY A 159 0.38 12.44 40.11
CA GLY A 159 1.01 12.66 41.41
C GLY A 159 0.04 13.10 42.51
N THR A 160 0.58 13.49 43.65
CA THR A 160 -0.18 13.88 44.82
C THR A 160 -0.11 15.37 45.15
N SER A 161 0.65 16.15 44.37
CA SER A 161 0.82 17.61 44.51
C SER A 161 0.48 18.30 43.20
N GLU A 162 0.13 19.57 43.26
CA GLU A 162 -0.07 20.40 42.07
C GLU A 162 1.18 20.53 41.23
N VAL A 163 1.01 20.71 39.93
CA VAL A 163 2.07 20.86 38.94
C VAL A 163 1.76 22.07 38.06
N SER A 164 2.75 22.94 37.86
CA SER A 164 2.64 24.09 36.94
C SER A 164 3.17 23.70 35.57
N LEU A 165 2.37 23.93 34.54
CA LEU A 165 2.71 23.75 33.12
C LEU A 165 2.87 25.14 32.51
N GLU A 166 4.00 25.42 31.86
CA GLU A 166 4.19 26.58 30.99
C GLU A 166 4.12 26.11 29.54
N ILE A 167 3.10 26.56 28.82
CA ILE A 167 2.74 26.05 27.48
C ILE A 167 3.24 27.04 26.43
N PRO A 168 3.95 26.57 25.39
CA PRO A 168 4.37 27.42 24.30
C PRO A 168 3.15 27.89 23.51
N THR A 169 3.10 29.18 23.21
CA THR A 169 2.11 29.75 22.29
C THR A 169 2.86 30.44 21.17
N GLY A 170 2.44 30.19 19.93
CA GLY A 170 3.08 30.88 18.81
C GLY A 170 2.65 30.37 17.45
N ILE A 171 2.90 31.21 16.47
CA ILE A 171 2.74 30.90 15.05
C ILE A 171 4.09 31.12 14.39
N THR A 172 4.57 30.09 13.67
CA THR A 172 5.70 30.23 12.77
C THR A 172 5.20 30.06 11.35
N THR A 173 5.47 31.02 10.48
CA THR A 173 5.14 30.94 9.06
C THR A 173 6.41 30.85 8.24
N LEU A 174 6.49 29.83 7.42
CA LEU A 174 7.56 29.60 6.45
C LEU A 174 6.99 29.80 5.04
N SER A 175 7.75 30.47 4.17
CA SER A 175 7.37 30.64 2.77
C SER A 175 8.34 29.91 1.87
N THR A 176 7.84 29.22 0.86
CA THR A 176 8.70 28.58 -0.14
C THR A 176 9.17 29.60 -1.19
N ASN A 177 10.27 29.28 -1.88
CA ASN A 177 10.72 30.11 -3.01
C ASN A 177 9.65 30.12 -4.12
N PRO A 178 9.15 31.29 -4.55
CA PRO A 178 8.09 31.38 -5.55
C PRO A 178 8.51 30.79 -6.93
N LYS A 179 9.81 30.71 -7.23
CA LYS A 179 10.31 30.09 -8.46
C LYS A 179 10.25 28.56 -8.44
N GLN A 180 10.01 27.95 -7.28
CA GLN A 180 9.96 26.49 -7.11
C GLN A 180 8.53 25.96 -7.03
N GLY A 181 7.52 26.82 -6.95
CA GLY A 181 6.13 26.40 -6.89
C GLY A 181 5.39 26.76 -8.18
N VAL A 182 4.57 25.84 -8.68
CA VAL A 182 3.70 26.05 -9.85
C VAL A 182 2.72 27.19 -9.62
N ALA A 183 2.19 27.32 -8.39
CA ALA A 183 1.32 28.42 -8.00
C ALA A 183 2.06 29.59 -7.32
N GLY A 184 3.39 29.65 -7.45
CA GLY A 184 4.23 30.63 -6.77
C GLY A 184 4.68 30.17 -5.37
N SER A 185 4.78 31.09 -4.41
CA SER A 185 5.22 30.77 -3.05
C SER A 185 4.09 30.07 -2.27
N TYR A 186 4.41 28.95 -1.65
CA TYR A 186 3.52 28.26 -0.69
C TYR A 186 3.82 28.71 0.72
N SER A 187 2.77 28.82 1.55
CA SER A 187 2.88 29.13 2.97
C SER A 187 2.76 27.86 3.80
N ILE A 188 3.72 27.63 4.71
CA ILE A 188 3.65 26.55 5.69
C ILE A 188 3.54 27.17 7.06
N LYS A 189 2.53 26.78 7.84
CA LYS A 189 2.28 27.29 9.18
C LYS A 189 2.43 26.20 10.22
N LEU A 190 3.23 26.51 11.23
CA LEU A 190 3.37 25.74 12.46
C LEU A 190 2.66 26.55 13.55
N LEU A 191 1.62 25.99 14.14
CA LEU A 191 0.77 26.68 15.10
C LEU A 191 0.54 25.83 16.34
N THR A 192 0.78 26.40 17.53
CA THR A 192 0.30 25.83 18.79
C THR A 192 -1.04 26.48 19.12
N HIS A 193 -2.07 25.66 19.27
CA HIS A 193 -3.43 26.07 19.60
C HIS A 193 -3.63 26.01 21.11
N GLY A 194 -4.14 27.05 21.69
CA GLY A 194 -4.42 27.21 23.10
C GLY A 194 -4.29 28.67 23.52
N THR A 195 -5.00 29.05 24.55
CA THR A 195 -5.07 30.44 25.01
C THR A 195 -4.30 30.65 26.32
N GLU A 196 -4.04 29.58 27.07
CA GLU A 196 -3.41 29.64 28.39
C GLU A 196 -1.90 29.38 28.30
N ARG A 197 -1.11 30.32 28.78
CA ARG A 197 0.35 30.20 28.81
C ARG A 197 0.87 29.45 30.02
N ALA A 198 0.12 29.48 31.11
CA ALA A 198 0.46 28.81 32.36
C ALA A 198 -0.80 28.15 32.94
N VAL A 199 -0.67 26.90 33.34
CA VAL A 199 -1.76 26.11 33.92
C VAL A 199 -1.28 25.41 35.17
N THR A 200 -2.02 25.54 36.26
CA THR A 200 -1.80 24.74 37.47
C THR A 200 -2.68 23.50 37.43
N LEU A 201 -2.08 22.35 37.36
CA LEU A 201 -2.73 21.06 37.24
C LEU A 201 -2.81 20.35 38.59
N LEU A 202 -4.00 20.31 39.18
CA LEU A 202 -4.23 19.64 40.47
C LEU A 202 -4.16 18.10 40.30
N PRO A 203 -3.89 17.33 41.36
CA PRO A 203 -3.90 15.87 41.34
C PRO A 203 -5.17 15.29 40.68
N GLY A 204 -5.00 14.34 39.77
CA GLY A 204 -6.09 13.68 39.03
C GLY A 204 -6.75 14.55 37.96
N LYS A 205 -6.27 15.77 37.68
CA LYS A 205 -6.79 16.62 36.61
C LYS A 205 -5.93 16.52 35.35
N SER A 206 -6.56 16.77 34.21
CA SER A 206 -5.94 16.79 32.89
C SER A 206 -6.05 18.17 32.24
N TYR A 207 -5.08 18.48 31.40
CA TYR A 207 -5.08 19.64 30.52
C TYR A 207 -4.66 19.22 29.11
N THR A 208 -5.37 19.70 28.10
CA THR A 208 -5.11 19.39 26.70
C THR A 208 -4.86 20.65 25.89
N PHE A 209 -3.82 20.62 25.07
CA PHE A 209 -3.61 21.59 23.99
C PHE A 209 -3.29 20.84 22.68
N SER A 210 -3.28 21.56 21.57
CA SER A 210 -2.97 20.96 20.28
C SER A 210 -2.02 21.81 19.46
N ALA A 211 -1.44 21.20 18.42
CA ALA A 211 -0.61 21.88 17.46
C ALA A 211 -0.97 21.40 16.04
N SER A 212 -0.59 22.19 15.05
CA SER A 212 -0.78 21.80 13.64
C SER A 212 0.36 22.28 12.76
N ILE A 213 0.62 21.51 11.68
CA ILE A 213 1.47 21.90 10.57
C ILE A 213 0.63 21.87 9.31
N SER A 214 0.46 23.03 8.65
CA SER A 214 -0.46 23.20 7.51
C SER A 214 0.24 23.86 6.33
N GLY A 215 -0.10 23.49 5.09
CA GLY A 215 0.46 24.07 3.87
C GLY A 215 -0.62 24.65 2.95
N TYR A 216 -0.42 25.84 2.40
CA TYR A 216 -1.42 26.57 1.62
C TYR A 216 -0.83 27.19 0.35
N LYS A 217 -1.63 27.25 -0.71
CA LYS A 217 -1.37 28.10 -1.88
C LYS A 217 -1.59 29.56 -1.53
N PRO A 218 -1.03 30.51 -2.31
CA PRO A 218 -1.14 31.95 -1.99
C PRO A 218 -2.58 32.48 -1.86
N SER A 219 -3.52 31.87 -2.57
CA SER A 219 -4.94 32.31 -2.62
C SER A 219 -5.87 31.47 -1.75
N GLU A 220 -5.35 30.46 -1.05
CA GLU A 220 -6.18 29.57 -0.24
C GLU A 220 -6.45 30.18 1.13
N LYS A 221 -7.72 30.07 1.55
CA LYS A 221 -8.11 30.43 2.91
C LYS A 221 -7.58 29.37 3.88
N GLU A 222 -6.96 29.85 4.95
CA GLU A 222 -6.48 28.99 6.02
C GLU A 222 -7.63 28.28 6.72
N ALA A 223 -7.46 26.99 6.96
CA ALA A 223 -8.42 26.21 7.73
C ALA A 223 -8.36 26.59 9.22
N VAL A 224 -9.53 26.72 9.83
CA VAL A 224 -9.64 26.77 11.29
C VAL A 224 -9.62 25.33 11.80
N ILE A 225 -8.62 24.99 12.58
CA ILE A 225 -8.42 23.64 13.09
C ILE A 225 -9.03 23.52 14.50
N ASP A 226 -10.03 22.65 14.60
CA ASP A 226 -10.50 22.11 15.88
C ASP A 226 -10.01 20.66 15.99
N ALA A 227 -8.99 20.44 16.81
CA ALA A 227 -8.31 19.17 16.93
C ALA A 227 -9.25 18.02 17.37
N ASN A 228 -10.22 18.31 18.24
CA ASN A 228 -11.18 17.30 18.69
C ASN A 228 -12.12 16.88 17.56
N GLN A 229 -12.61 17.84 16.78
CA GLN A 229 -13.44 17.55 15.60
C GLN A 229 -12.66 16.79 14.53
N GLU A 230 -11.40 17.14 14.29
CA GLU A 230 -10.54 16.41 13.35
C GLU A 230 -10.28 14.97 13.80
N LEU A 231 -10.06 14.75 15.10
CA LEU A 231 -9.93 13.40 15.65
C LEU A 231 -11.21 12.57 15.45
N LEU A 232 -12.38 13.15 15.76
CA LEU A 232 -13.67 12.48 15.55
C LEU A 232 -13.92 12.13 14.08
N LYS A 233 -13.62 13.05 13.15
CA LYS A 233 -13.73 12.78 11.71
C LYS A 233 -12.80 11.66 11.26
N ARG A 234 -11.55 11.66 11.73
CA ARG A 234 -10.57 10.60 11.40
C ARG A 234 -11.02 9.24 11.94
N GLN A 235 -11.48 9.20 13.18
CA GLN A 235 -11.99 7.98 13.79
C GLN A 235 -13.22 7.44 13.06
N ALA A 236 -14.16 8.31 12.68
CA ALA A 236 -15.34 7.92 11.91
C ALA A 236 -14.96 7.34 10.54
N LEU A 237 -14.04 7.98 9.82
CA LEU A 237 -13.57 7.52 8.52
C LEU A 237 -12.82 6.19 8.61
N VAL A 238 -11.95 6.01 9.58
CA VAL A 238 -11.25 4.74 9.83
C VAL A 238 -12.25 3.65 10.20
N SER A 239 -13.25 3.96 11.02
CA SER A 239 -14.31 3.01 11.39
C SER A 239 -15.14 2.59 10.17
N GLU A 240 -15.47 3.52 9.27
CA GLU A 240 -16.13 3.21 8.00
C GLU A 240 -15.31 2.20 7.18
N TRP A 241 -14.03 2.47 6.93
CA TRP A 241 -13.18 1.55 6.17
C TRP A 241 -13.04 0.18 6.84
N MET A 242 -12.95 0.13 8.15
CA MET A 242 -12.84 -1.13 8.89
C MET A 242 -14.14 -1.92 8.90
N SER A 243 -15.30 -1.25 8.94
CA SER A 243 -16.62 -1.90 8.99
C SER A 243 -17.10 -2.40 7.63
N ASN A 244 -16.55 -1.89 6.53
CA ASN A 244 -16.82 -2.40 5.20
C ASN A 244 -15.97 -3.65 4.92
N LEU A 245 -16.57 -4.71 4.37
CA LEU A 245 -15.87 -5.96 4.02
C LEU A 245 -15.07 -6.53 5.20
N ILE A 246 -15.76 -7.03 6.21
CA ILE A 246 -15.15 -7.61 7.41
C ILE A 246 -14.64 -9.02 7.12
N LEU A 247 -13.43 -9.35 7.58
CA LEU A 247 -12.88 -10.69 7.62
C LEU A 247 -12.94 -11.20 9.07
N GLU A 248 -13.55 -12.35 9.24
CA GLU A 248 -13.61 -13.08 10.52
C GLU A 248 -13.12 -14.51 10.30
N THR A 249 -11.98 -14.83 10.87
CA THR A 249 -11.34 -16.14 10.78
C THR A 249 -10.93 -16.64 12.18
N PRO A 250 -10.54 -17.90 12.33
CA PRO A 250 -9.92 -18.37 13.58
C PRO A 250 -8.54 -17.73 13.86
N ASP A 251 -7.96 -16.95 12.96
CA ASP A 251 -6.66 -16.30 13.09
C ASP A 251 -6.80 -14.76 13.19
N PRO A 252 -6.75 -14.18 14.41
CA PRO A 252 -6.93 -12.75 14.61
C PRO A 252 -5.83 -11.90 13.97
N ILE A 253 -4.67 -12.48 13.63
CA ILE A 253 -3.60 -11.75 12.93
C ILE A 253 -4.02 -11.49 11.48
N LEU A 254 -4.60 -12.47 10.80
CA LEU A 254 -5.12 -12.30 9.45
C LEU A 254 -6.24 -11.26 9.40
N ASP A 255 -7.20 -11.37 10.34
CA ASP A 255 -8.33 -10.42 10.43
C ASP A 255 -7.83 -9.00 10.64
N LYS A 256 -6.86 -8.81 11.52
CA LYS A 256 -6.31 -7.50 11.83
C LYS A 256 -5.45 -6.95 10.71
N MET A 257 -4.60 -7.76 10.10
CA MET A 257 -3.78 -7.34 8.95
C MET A 257 -4.67 -6.94 7.77
N PHE A 258 -5.78 -7.66 7.54
CA PHE A 258 -6.78 -7.29 6.54
C PHE A 258 -7.43 -5.94 6.84
N ALA A 259 -7.81 -5.67 8.09
CA ALA A 259 -8.37 -4.40 8.51
C ALA A 259 -7.39 -3.24 8.29
N PHE A 260 -6.11 -3.39 8.68
CA PHE A 260 -5.08 -2.38 8.45
C PHE A 260 -4.79 -2.16 6.96
N SER A 261 -4.78 -3.22 6.14
CA SER A 261 -4.59 -3.08 4.70
C SER A 261 -5.70 -2.25 4.05
N LYS A 262 -6.95 -2.34 4.53
CA LYS A 262 -8.04 -1.47 4.05
C LYS A 262 -7.82 0.00 4.41
N ILE A 263 -7.37 0.29 5.64
CA ILE A 263 -7.04 1.67 6.04
C ILE A 263 -6.03 2.26 5.06
N ARG A 264 -4.91 1.57 4.84
CA ARG A 264 -3.85 2.09 3.97
C ARG A 264 -4.29 2.21 2.52
N SER A 265 -5.07 1.25 1.99
CA SER A 265 -5.62 1.29 0.64
C SER A 265 -6.54 2.49 0.41
N CYS A 266 -7.35 2.84 1.41
CA CYS A 266 -8.40 3.86 1.27
C CYS A 266 -7.92 5.28 1.56
N GLU A 267 -6.88 5.48 2.36
CA GLU A 267 -6.47 6.82 2.80
C GLU A 267 -5.61 7.58 1.79
N SER A 268 -4.93 6.91 0.86
CA SER A 268 -3.99 7.54 -0.08
C SER A 268 -4.69 8.06 -1.35
N ILE A 269 -5.84 8.71 -1.20
CA ILE A 269 -6.64 9.25 -2.29
C ILE A 269 -6.77 10.76 -2.12
N TYR A 270 -6.15 11.51 -3.03
CA TYR A 270 -6.01 12.97 -2.92
C TYR A 270 -7.04 13.71 -3.77
N ALA A 271 -7.53 14.83 -3.22
CA ALA A 271 -8.39 15.75 -3.96
C ALA A 271 -7.56 16.55 -4.97
N THR A 272 -7.77 16.30 -6.26
CA THR A 272 -7.12 17.01 -7.35
C THR A 272 -8.11 17.81 -8.17
N LYS A 273 -7.64 18.68 -9.04
CA LYS A 273 -8.51 19.44 -9.98
C LYS A 273 -9.31 18.52 -10.91
N GLY A 274 -8.80 17.32 -11.19
CA GLY A 274 -9.46 16.30 -12.01
C GLY A 274 -10.37 15.35 -11.22
N GLY A 275 -10.60 15.61 -9.93
CA GLY A 275 -11.32 14.74 -9.00
C GLY A 275 -10.38 13.90 -8.14
N PRO A 276 -10.89 13.00 -7.30
CA PRO A 276 -10.07 12.16 -6.46
C PRO A 276 -9.17 11.24 -7.27
N MET A 277 -7.91 11.12 -6.85
CA MET A 277 -6.92 10.22 -7.43
C MET A 277 -6.07 9.55 -6.37
N HIS A 278 -5.91 8.26 -6.49
CA HIS A 278 -5.01 7.49 -5.65
C HIS A 278 -3.55 7.77 -6.03
N GLY A 279 -2.74 8.16 -5.04
CA GLY A 279 -1.29 8.26 -5.17
C GLY A 279 -0.61 7.18 -4.32
N PRO A 280 0.36 6.43 -4.85
CA PRO A 280 0.96 5.31 -4.09
C PRO A 280 1.55 5.71 -2.74
N GLY A 281 2.15 6.88 -2.63
CA GLY A 281 2.72 7.36 -1.37
C GLY A 281 4.21 7.10 -1.24
N GLY A 282 4.65 6.59 -0.09
CA GLY A 282 6.03 6.16 0.15
C GLY A 282 7.05 7.31 0.15
N GLU A 283 6.66 8.53 0.56
CA GLU A 283 7.51 9.72 0.58
C GLU A 283 7.97 10.23 -0.79
N SER A 284 7.41 9.68 -1.91
CA SER A 284 7.86 10.02 -3.27
C SER A 284 6.73 10.10 -4.31
N TYR A 285 5.67 9.28 -4.19
CA TYR A 285 4.76 8.99 -5.29
C TYR A 285 3.35 9.54 -5.05
N TYR A 286 3.22 10.86 -4.88
CA TYR A 286 1.94 11.51 -4.56
C TYR A 286 1.38 12.37 -5.70
N ALA A 287 2.24 12.73 -6.63
CA ALA A 287 1.94 13.74 -7.65
C ALA A 287 1.31 13.15 -8.91
N ALA A 288 1.32 11.82 -9.04
CA ALA A 288 0.98 11.10 -10.25
C ALA A 288 0.22 9.80 -9.93
N ILE A 289 -0.50 9.31 -10.93
CA ILE A 289 -0.98 7.94 -11.01
C ILE A 289 0.05 7.10 -11.76
N TRP A 290 0.18 5.81 -11.37
CA TRP A 290 1.07 4.84 -11.99
C TRP A 290 0.24 3.66 -12.51
N ALA A 291 0.51 3.17 -13.73
CA ALA A 291 -0.34 2.18 -14.39
C ALA A 291 -0.45 0.88 -13.57
N ASN A 292 0.67 0.35 -13.10
CA ASN A 292 0.70 -0.84 -12.25
C ASN A 292 -0.05 -0.64 -10.92
N ASP A 293 0.28 0.43 -10.18
CA ASP A 293 -0.34 0.70 -8.88
C ASP A 293 -1.87 0.86 -9.00
N GLN A 294 -2.32 1.58 -10.03
CA GLN A 294 -3.76 1.78 -10.28
C GLN A 294 -4.43 0.49 -10.78
N ALA A 295 -3.96 0.00 -11.91
CA ALA A 295 -4.70 -1.00 -12.67
C ALA A 295 -4.50 -2.42 -12.15
N GLU A 296 -3.27 -2.79 -11.75
CA GLU A 296 -3.02 -4.14 -11.26
C GLU A 296 -3.37 -4.31 -9.78
N TYR A 297 -3.10 -3.30 -8.94
CA TYR A 297 -3.11 -3.50 -7.51
C TYR A 297 -4.39 -3.00 -6.86
N ILE A 298 -4.65 -1.69 -6.92
CA ILE A 298 -5.64 -1.07 -6.04
C ILE A 298 -7.04 -0.96 -6.65
N ASN A 299 -7.18 -0.52 -7.92
CA ASN A 299 -8.48 -0.23 -8.51
C ASN A 299 -9.43 -1.44 -8.54
N PRO A 300 -8.98 -2.67 -8.90
CA PRO A 300 -9.86 -3.84 -8.84
C PRO A 300 -10.33 -4.22 -7.43
N TYR A 301 -9.73 -3.66 -6.39
CA TYR A 301 -10.08 -3.94 -5.00
C TYR A 301 -11.15 -2.99 -4.43
N PHE A 302 -11.21 -1.74 -4.88
CA PHE A 302 -12.17 -0.75 -4.36
C PHE A 302 -13.63 -1.18 -4.41
N PRO A 303 -14.13 -1.84 -5.48
CA PRO A 303 -15.50 -2.32 -5.50
C PRO A 303 -15.82 -3.31 -4.38
N PHE A 304 -14.86 -4.16 -3.98
CA PHE A 304 -15.05 -5.11 -2.89
C PHE A 304 -15.12 -4.42 -1.53
N ILE A 305 -14.38 -3.33 -1.34
CA ILE A 305 -14.46 -2.52 -0.10
C ILE A 305 -15.78 -1.74 -0.05
N GLY A 306 -16.38 -1.41 -1.21
CA GLY A 306 -17.58 -0.58 -1.26
C GLY A 306 -17.33 0.87 -0.85
N TYR A 307 -16.14 1.40 -1.12
CA TYR A 307 -15.74 2.77 -0.80
C TYR A 307 -15.90 3.68 -2.01
N ASP A 308 -16.94 4.51 -2.01
CA ASP A 308 -17.31 5.35 -3.16
C ASP A 308 -16.21 6.31 -3.62
N TYR A 309 -15.46 6.88 -2.68
CA TYR A 309 -14.35 7.78 -3.02
C TYR A 309 -13.20 7.02 -3.71
N GLY A 310 -12.96 5.76 -3.31
CA GLY A 310 -12.04 4.85 -3.95
C GLY A 310 -12.50 4.47 -5.36
N ASN A 311 -13.77 4.10 -5.52
CA ASN A 311 -14.36 3.80 -6.82
C ASN A 311 -14.27 4.99 -7.77
N THR A 312 -14.58 6.21 -7.29
CA THR A 312 -14.43 7.44 -8.07
C THR A 312 -12.98 7.66 -8.49
N SER A 313 -12.01 7.42 -7.61
CA SER A 313 -10.59 7.57 -7.93
C SER A 313 -10.13 6.57 -9.00
N ALA A 314 -10.65 5.34 -8.96
CA ALA A 314 -10.37 4.31 -9.96
C ALA A 314 -10.86 4.73 -11.35
N VAL A 315 -12.12 5.15 -11.46
CA VAL A 315 -12.69 5.63 -12.73
C VAL A 315 -11.92 6.84 -13.27
N ASN A 316 -11.54 7.80 -12.39
CA ASN A 316 -10.78 8.97 -12.78
C ASN A 316 -9.38 8.57 -13.31
N SER A 317 -8.69 7.65 -12.67
CA SER A 317 -7.37 7.21 -13.13
C SER A 317 -7.44 6.58 -14.53
N PHE A 318 -8.41 5.73 -14.79
CA PHE A 318 -8.62 5.15 -16.12
C PHE A 318 -8.97 6.21 -17.17
N LYS A 319 -9.80 7.22 -16.84
CA LYS A 319 -10.06 8.36 -17.73
C LYS A 319 -8.80 9.16 -18.05
N HIS A 320 -7.89 9.30 -17.09
CA HIS A 320 -6.62 9.98 -17.33
C HIS A 320 -5.72 9.18 -18.27
N PHE A 321 -5.63 7.86 -18.13
CA PHE A 321 -4.91 7.01 -19.09
C PHE A 321 -5.55 7.04 -20.47
N ALA A 322 -6.87 7.08 -20.57
CA ALA A 322 -7.59 7.14 -21.85
C ALA A 322 -7.27 8.37 -22.69
N ARG A 323 -6.79 9.47 -22.09
CA ARG A 323 -6.33 10.66 -22.84
C ARG A 323 -5.14 10.39 -23.76
N TYR A 324 -4.41 9.32 -23.52
CA TYR A 324 -3.21 8.94 -24.28
C TYR A 324 -3.47 7.87 -25.34
N MET A 325 -4.74 7.44 -25.50
CA MET A 325 -5.10 6.62 -26.67
C MET A 325 -4.84 7.43 -27.94
N ASN A 326 -4.21 6.79 -28.93
CA ASN A 326 -3.82 7.44 -30.17
C ASN A 326 -3.99 6.47 -31.36
N ASN A 327 -3.97 7.01 -32.58
CA ASN A 327 -4.14 6.23 -33.81
C ASN A 327 -2.85 5.59 -34.30
N GLU A 328 -1.71 6.07 -33.80
CA GLU A 328 -0.38 5.61 -34.15
C GLU A 328 0.02 4.35 -33.37
N TRP A 329 -0.80 3.98 -32.39
CA TRP A 329 -0.55 2.84 -31.50
C TRP A 329 0.74 2.99 -30.68
N GLU A 330 1.03 4.23 -30.27
CA GLU A 330 2.11 4.49 -29.33
C GLU A 330 1.69 4.10 -27.90
N PRO A 331 2.63 3.65 -27.06
CA PRO A 331 2.33 3.23 -25.70
C PRO A 331 1.68 4.33 -24.84
N ILE A 332 0.71 3.96 -24.02
CA ILE A 332 0.22 4.84 -22.94
C ILE A 332 1.35 5.02 -21.92
N PRO A 333 1.63 6.27 -21.45
CA PRO A 333 2.67 6.51 -20.46
C PRO A 333 2.47 5.72 -19.17
N SER A 334 3.55 5.23 -18.61
CA SER A 334 3.54 4.44 -17.36
C SER A 334 3.08 5.24 -16.15
N SER A 335 3.32 6.55 -16.14
CA SER A 335 2.89 7.44 -15.07
C SER A 335 2.47 8.80 -15.61
N ILE A 336 1.37 9.34 -15.06
CA ILE A 336 0.74 10.58 -15.49
C ILE A 336 0.51 11.46 -14.27
N ILE A 337 0.92 12.74 -14.33
CA ILE A 337 0.67 13.66 -13.22
C ILE A 337 -0.82 13.96 -13.05
N ALA A 338 -1.24 14.12 -11.81
CA ALA A 338 -2.63 14.42 -11.47
C ALA A 338 -3.06 15.84 -11.92
N GLU A 339 -2.14 16.80 -11.90
CA GLU A 339 -2.40 18.19 -12.31
C GLU A 339 -1.32 18.70 -13.26
N GLY A 340 -1.63 18.83 -14.53
CA GLY A 340 -0.74 19.29 -15.61
C GLY A 340 -0.66 18.30 -16.77
N GLU A 341 0.38 18.45 -17.61
CA GLU A 341 0.53 17.71 -18.85
C GLU A 341 1.74 16.74 -18.85
N SER A 342 2.58 16.77 -17.80
CA SER A 342 3.77 15.92 -17.73
C SER A 342 3.41 14.47 -17.43
N TYR A 343 4.22 13.57 -17.95
CA TYR A 343 4.15 12.13 -17.74
C TYR A 343 5.55 11.52 -17.65
N TRP A 344 5.63 10.25 -17.32
CA TRP A 344 6.86 9.49 -17.33
C TRP A 344 6.68 8.15 -18.07
N ASN A 345 7.62 7.86 -18.95
CA ASN A 345 7.74 6.59 -19.67
C ASN A 345 9.22 6.22 -19.87
N GLY A 346 10.08 6.56 -18.91
CA GLY A 346 11.53 6.42 -19.04
C GLY A 346 12.05 4.99 -19.26
N ALA A 347 11.22 3.98 -18.97
CA ALA A 347 11.53 2.57 -19.24
C ALA A 347 10.90 2.05 -20.56
N GLY A 348 10.34 2.95 -21.40
CA GLY A 348 9.58 2.55 -22.59
C GLY A 348 8.22 1.92 -22.25
N ASP A 349 7.75 1.02 -23.10
CA ASP A 349 6.56 0.21 -22.88
C ASP A 349 6.86 -0.88 -21.83
N ARG A 350 6.22 -0.80 -20.67
CA ARG A 350 6.35 -1.80 -19.58
C ARG A 350 5.26 -2.87 -19.62
N GLY A 351 4.47 -2.92 -20.70
CA GLY A 351 3.23 -3.68 -20.73
C GLY A 351 2.06 -2.91 -20.10
N ASP A 352 2.16 -1.58 -20.02
CA ASP A 352 1.18 -0.70 -19.36
C ASP A 352 -0.23 -0.87 -19.93
N ALA A 353 -0.38 -1.09 -21.25
CA ALA A 353 -1.68 -1.36 -21.84
C ALA A 353 -2.29 -2.71 -21.40
N ALA A 354 -1.47 -3.73 -21.13
CA ALA A 354 -1.96 -4.99 -20.56
C ALA A 354 -2.44 -4.80 -19.13
N MET A 355 -1.68 -4.07 -18.31
CA MET A 355 -2.05 -3.71 -16.93
C MET A 355 -3.37 -2.94 -16.89
N ILE A 356 -3.50 -1.90 -17.74
CA ILE A 356 -4.69 -1.03 -17.80
C ILE A 356 -5.91 -1.83 -18.25
N ALA A 357 -5.82 -2.64 -19.31
CA ALA A 357 -6.94 -3.47 -19.76
C ALA A 357 -7.37 -4.49 -18.70
N TYR A 358 -6.41 -5.16 -18.06
CA TYR A 358 -6.64 -6.08 -16.97
C TYR A 358 -7.40 -5.39 -15.81
N GLY A 359 -6.88 -4.28 -15.32
CA GLY A 359 -7.47 -3.59 -14.18
C GLY A 359 -8.81 -2.95 -14.48
N ALA A 360 -8.96 -2.27 -15.63
CA ALA A 360 -10.19 -1.60 -16.01
C ALA A 360 -11.34 -2.60 -16.23
N ALA A 361 -11.07 -3.75 -16.89
CA ALA A 361 -12.08 -4.77 -17.09
C ALA A 361 -12.50 -5.45 -15.79
N ARG A 362 -11.54 -5.78 -14.90
CA ARG A 362 -11.83 -6.35 -13.58
C ARG A 362 -12.60 -5.37 -12.69
N TYR A 363 -12.19 -4.09 -12.66
CA TYR A 363 -12.91 -3.06 -11.94
C TYR A 363 -14.36 -2.95 -12.43
N ALA A 364 -14.57 -2.82 -13.74
CA ALA A 364 -15.90 -2.66 -14.32
C ALA A 364 -16.83 -3.83 -13.99
N LEU A 365 -16.32 -5.07 -14.06
CA LEU A 365 -17.09 -6.26 -13.68
C LEU A 365 -17.41 -6.26 -12.17
N ALA A 366 -16.43 -5.96 -11.31
CA ALA A 366 -16.60 -5.99 -9.86
C ALA A 366 -17.52 -4.87 -9.35
N SER A 367 -17.48 -3.69 -9.97
CA SER A 367 -18.35 -2.55 -9.61
C SER A 367 -19.82 -2.82 -9.93
N GLY A 368 -20.10 -3.66 -10.93
CA GLY A 368 -21.47 -3.93 -11.40
C GLY A 368 -22.15 -2.70 -12.03
N ASN A 369 -21.45 -1.58 -12.15
CA ASN A 369 -21.99 -0.33 -12.68
C ASN A 369 -21.90 -0.31 -14.21
N LYS A 370 -23.03 -0.52 -14.86
CA LYS A 370 -23.11 -0.60 -16.35
C LYS A 370 -22.68 0.71 -17.03
N GLU A 371 -22.95 1.85 -16.40
CA GLU A 371 -22.59 3.15 -16.99
C GLU A 371 -21.08 3.38 -16.92
N GLU A 372 -20.44 3.11 -15.78
CA GLU A 372 -19.00 3.13 -15.67
C GLU A 372 -18.34 2.14 -16.65
N ALA A 373 -18.88 0.93 -16.74
CA ALA A 373 -18.41 -0.09 -17.68
C ALA A 373 -18.44 0.42 -19.14
N ARG A 374 -19.52 1.13 -19.55
CA ARG A 374 -19.60 1.77 -20.88
C ARG A 374 -18.55 2.86 -21.07
N GLN A 375 -18.32 3.67 -20.05
CA GLN A 375 -17.31 4.73 -20.09
C GLN A 375 -15.88 4.18 -20.20
N LEU A 376 -15.58 3.06 -19.56
CA LEU A 376 -14.27 2.42 -19.57
C LEU A 376 -14.04 1.54 -20.82
N TRP A 377 -15.10 1.10 -21.50
CA TRP A 377 -14.99 0.18 -22.62
C TRP A 377 -14.06 0.65 -23.74
N PRO A 378 -14.08 1.92 -24.20
CA PRO A 378 -13.17 2.37 -25.26
C PRO A 378 -11.68 2.22 -24.89
N LEU A 379 -11.32 2.47 -23.62
CA LEU A 379 -9.96 2.27 -23.14
C LEU A 379 -9.58 0.79 -23.12
N ILE A 380 -10.48 -0.05 -22.59
CA ILE A 380 -10.27 -1.51 -22.57
C ILE A 380 -10.03 -2.03 -23.99
N GLU A 381 -10.91 -1.66 -24.92
CA GLU A 381 -10.85 -2.11 -26.33
C GLU A 381 -9.57 -1.64 -27.01
N TRP A 382 -9.17 -0.36 -26.81
CA TRP A 382 -7.92 0.16 -27.35
C TRP A 382 -6.70 -0.58 -26.79
N CYS A 383 -6.65 -0.79 -25.48
CA CYS A 383 -5.54 -1.51 -24.85
C CYS A 383 -5.45 -2.98 -25.31
N LEU A 384 -6.60 -3.65 -25.52
CA LEU A 384 -6.61 -5.01 -26.05
C LEU A 384 -6.08 -5.07 -27.49
N GLU A 385 -6.46 -4.12 -28.33
CA GLU A 385 -5.97 -4.04 -29.71
C GLU A 385 -4.51 -3.67 -29.77
N PHE A 386 -4.03 -2.75 -28.89
CA PHE A 386 -2.61 -2.43 -28.74
C PHE A 386 -1.78 -3.67 -28.46
N ASN A 387 -2.16 -4.45 -27.44
CA ASN A 387 -1.45 -5.69 -27.08
C ASN A 387 -1.51 -6.74 -28.22
N HIS A 388 -2.64 -6.81 -28.93
CA HIS A 388 -2.76 -7.71 -30.09
C HIS A 388 -1.76 -7.36 -31.19
N LYS A 389 -1.53 -6.08 -31.43
CA LYS A 389 -0.54 -5.59 -32.40
C LYS A 389 0.91 -5.82 -31.95
N LYS A 390 1.13 -5.97 -30.65
CA LYS A 390 2.43 -6.27 -30.04
C LYS A 390 2.77 -7.75 -29.96
N LEU A 391 1.92 -8.65 -30.43
CA LEU A 391 2.22 -10.08 -30.48
C LEU A 391 3.40 -10.35 -31.42
N ASN A 392 4.39 -11.10 -30.94
CA ASN A 392 5.48 -11.61 -31.77
C ASN A 392 5.02 -12.85 -32.57
N GLU A 393 5.92 -13.43 -33.36
CA GLU A 393 5.65 -14.63 -34.16
C GLU A 393 5.25 -15.85 -33.30
N ALA A 394 5.68 -15.92 -32.05
CA ALA A 394 5.30 -16.96 -31.11
C ALA A 394 3.93 -16.71 -30.44
N GLY A 395 3.31 -15.56 -30.69
CA GLY A 395 1.98 -15.20 -30.16
C GLY A 395 1.99 -14.68 -28.73
N VAL A 396 3.13 -14.22 -28.19
CA VAL A 396 3.25 -13.56 -26.88
C VAL A 396 3.51 -12.07 -27.03
N VAL A 397 3.12 -11.28 -26.02
CA VAL A 397 3.20 -9.81 -26.09
C VAL A 397 4.62 -9.33 -25.88
N THR A 398 5.09 -8.44 -26.77
CA THR A 398 6.37 -7.75 -26.63
C THR A 398 6.24 -6.46 -25.85
N SER A 399 7.27 -6.11 -25.08
CA SER A 399 7.40 -4.84 -24.35
C SER A 399 8.88 -4.50 -24.16
N ASP A 400 9.20 -3.22 -23.86
CA ASP A 400 10.59 -2.76 -23.66
C ASP A 400 11.10 -3.15 -22.26
N ALA A 401 10.20 -3.19 -21.29
CA ALA A 401 10.50 -3.52 -19.89
C ALA A 401 9.27 -4.20 -19.25
N ASP A 402 9.29 -4.33 -17.94
CA ASP A 402 8.16 -4.67 -17.08
C ASP A 402 7.96 -3.61 -15.98
N GLU A 403 7.08 -3.87 -15.03
CA GLU A 403 6.81 -2.95 -13.91
C GLU A 403 8.05 -2.63 -13.04
N LEU A 404 9.12 -3.42 -13.15
CA LEU A 404 10.39 -3.16 -12.47
C LEU A 404 11.30 -2.16 -13.22
N GLU A 405 10.85 -1.61 -14.36
CA GLU A 405 11.45 -0.46 -15.03
C GLU A 405 12.91 -0.69 -15.46
N GLY A 406 13.25 -1.92 -15.82
CA GLY A 406 14.60 -2.30 -16.24
C GLY A 406 15.60 -2.54 -15.12
N ARG A 407 15.19 -2.48 -13.84
CA ARG A 407 16.05 -2.85 -12.70
C ARG A 407 16.48 -4.31 -12.75
N PHE A 408 15.63 -5.15 -13.31
CA PHE A 408 15.90 -6.55 -13.62
C PHE A 408 15.59 -6.82 -15.09
N PRO A 409 16.31 -7.73 -15.77
CA PRO A 409 16.03 -8.03 -17.17
C PRO A 409 14.59 -8.55 -17.38
N ALA A 410 13.92 -8.06 -18.43
CA ALA A 410 12.56 -8.47 -18.80
C ALA A 410 12.46 -9.12 -20.19
N GLY A 411 13.56 -9.14 -20.96
CA GLY A 411 13.58 -9.65 -22.33
C GLY A 411 12.78 -8.77 -23.29
N LYS A 412 12.55 -9.26 -24.52
CA LYS A 412 11.71 -8.60 -25.52
C LYS A 412 10.23 -8.90 -25.35
N ALA A 413 9.92 -9.99 -24.67
CA ALA A 413 8.59 -10.41 -24.26
C ALA A 413 8.72 -11.04 -22.88
N ASN A 414 7.82 -10.71 -21.96
CA ASN A 414 7.85 -11.25 -20.61
C ASN A 414 6.53 -11.90 -20.21
N LEU A 415 6.64 -12.81 -19.25
CA LEU A 415 5.55 -13.63 -18.77
C LEU A 415 4.44 -12.79 -18.11
N CYS A 416 4.79 -11.71 -17.41
CA CYS A 416 3.84 -10.83 -16.72
C CYS A 416 2.89 -10.17 -17.73
N THR A 417 3.43 -9.44 -18.71
CA THR A 417 2.64 -8.70 -19.70
C THR A 417 1.68 -9.63 -20.45
N SER A 418 2.18 -10.81 -20.91
CA SER A 418 1.33 -11.78 -21.61
C SER A 418 0.24 -12.38 -20.74
N SER A 419 0.53 -12.65 -19.45
CA SER A 419 -0.45 -13.19 -18.49
C SER A 419 -1.55 -12.18 -18.15
N LEU A 420 -1.21 -10.91 -17.97
CA LEU A 420 -2.18 -9.85 -17.71
C LEU A 420 -3.07 -9.60 -18.93
N TYR A 421 -2.50 -9.64 -20.15
CA TYR A 421 -3.27 -9.54 -21.39
C TYR A 421 -4.26 -10.71 -21.55
N TYR A 422 -3.85 -11.94 -21.19
CA TYR A 422 -4.75 -13.11 -21.18
C TYR A 422 -5.99 -12.85 -20.31
N ASP A 423 -5.81 -12.42 -19.08
CA ASP A 423 -6.95 -12.17 -18.19
C ASP A 423 -7.79 -10.96 -18.63
N ALA A 424 -7.16 -9.96 -19.21
CA ALA A 424 -7.86 -8.81 -19.78
C ALA A 424 -8.82 -9.24 -20.90
N LEU A 425 -8.39 -10.15 -21.79
CA LEU A 425 -9.24 -10.71 -22.85
C LEU A 425 -10.43 -11.48 -22.29
N LEU A 426 -10.23 -12.33 -21.27
CA LEU A 426 -11.32 -13.05 -20.62
C LEU A 426 -12.30 -12.10 -19.92
N SER A 427 -11.79 -11.14 -19.17
CA SER A 427 -12.61 -10.15 -18.46
C SER A 427 -13.40 -9.28 -19.46
N ALA A 428 -12.77 -8.86 -20.55
CA ALA A 428 -13.44 -8.11 -21.61
C ALA A 428 -14.50 -8.93 -22.35
N ALA A 429 -14.32 -10.24 -22.51
CA ALA A 429 -15.33 -11.10 -23.10
C ALA A 429 -16.61 -11.16 -22.24
N TYR A 430 -16.47 -11.27 -20.91
CA TYR A 430 -17.60 -11.18 -19.98
C TYR A 430 -18.27 -9.81 -20.04
N LEU A 431 -17.47 -8.74 -20.02
CA LEU A 431 -17.99 -7.38 -20.07
C LEU A 431 -18.67 -7.06 -21.39
N ALA A 432 -18.16 -7.57 -22.52
CA ALA A 432 -18.75 -7.43 -23.85
C ALA A 432 -20.14 -8.06 -23.93
N GLU A 433 -20.37 -9.18 -23.24
CA GLU A 433 -21.67 -9.86 -23.17
C GLU A 433 -22.70 -8.94 -22.49
N ASP A 434 -22.39 -8.39 -21.30
CA ASP A 434 -23.29 -7.51 -20.53
C ASP A 434 -23.51 -6.14 -21.20
N LEU A 435 -22.51 -5.66 -21.93
CA LEU A 435 -22.60 -4.42 -22.71
C LEU A 435 -23.27 -4.57 -24.07
N GLY A 436 -23.60 -5.81 -24.51
CA GLY A 436 -24.23 -6.08 -25.78
C GLY A 436 -23.35 -5.78 -27.00
N LYS A 437 -22.04 -6.05 -26.92
CA LYS A 437 -21.07 -5.78 -28.01
C LYS A 437 -21.17 -6.79 -29.20
N GLY A 438 -21.99 -7.79 -29.05
CA GLY A 438 -22.27 -8.80 -30.11
C GLY A 438 -21.39 -10.05 -30.01
N ALA A 439 -21.94 -11.16 -30.48
CA ALA A 439 -21.33 -12.49 -30.36
C ALA A 439 -19.94 -12.60 -31.03
N ALA A 440 -19.71 -11.84 -32.11
CA ALA A 440 -18.43 -11.83 -32.82
C ALA A 440 -17.28 -11.28 -31.94
N VAL A 441 -17.53 -10.21 -31.19
CA VAL A 441 -16.54 -9.61 -30.28
C VAL A 441 -16.23 -10.56 -29.12
N ILE A 442 -17.27 -11.15 -28.52
CA ILE A 442 -17.11 -12.10 -27.41
C ILE A 442 -16.29 -13.32 -27.90
N LYS A 443 -16.64 -13.88 -29.08
CA LYS A 443 -15.90 -15.01 -29.67
C LYS A 443 -14.46 -14.64 -29.97
N LYS A 444 -14.20 -13.42 -30.52
CA LYS A 444 -12.84 -12.90 -30.80
C LYS A 444 -12.00 -12.94 -29.54
N TYR A 445 -12.44 -12.33 -28.44
CA TYR A 445 -11.64 -12.24 -27.23
C TYR A 445 -11.43 -13.59 -26.54
N ARG A 446 -12.44 -14.44 -26.50
CA ARG A 446 -12.29 -15.82 -25.98
C ARG A 446 -11.29 -16.64 -26.80
N GLN A 447 -11.31 -16.50 -28.14
CA GLN A 447 -10.37 -17.20 -29.02
C GLN A 447 -8.93 -16.67 -28.80
N GLN A 448 -8.76 -15.35 -28.79
CA GLN A 448 -7.45 -14.72 -28.51
C GLN A 448 -6.89 -15.15 -27.15
N ALA A 449 -7.71 -15.22 -26.11
CA ALA A 449 -7.28 -15.71 -24.79
C ALA A 449 -6.82 -17.18 -24.85
N SER A 450 -7.58 -18.04 -25.52
CA SER A 450 -7.22 -19.46 -25.67
C SER A 450 -5.92 -19.67 -26.46
N ASP A 451 -5.70 -18.87 -27.49
CA ASP A 451 -4.48 -18.95 -28.29
C ASP A 451 -3.26 -18.41 -27.54
N LEU A 452 -3.46 -17.30 -26.78
CA LEU A 452 -2.42 -16.73 -25.95
C LEU A 452 -2.00 -17.65 -24.79
N GLU A 453 -2.96 -18.37 -24.16
CA GLU A 453 -2.63 -19.34 -23.11
C GLU A 453 -1.70 -20.44 -23.62
N LYS A 454 -1.97 -20.95 -24.85
CA LYS A 454 -1.09 -21.94 -25.50
C LYS A 454 0.28 -21.34 -25.83
N ALA A 455 0.29 -20.11 -26.33
CA ALA A 455 1.52 -19.39 -26.64
C ALA A 455 2.38 -19.15 -25.40
N ILE A 456 1.78 -18.74 -24.27
CA ILE A 456 2.46 -18.56 -22.98
C ILE A 456 3.15 -19.86 -22.56
N ASP A 457 2.44 -20.98 -22.56
CA ASP A 457 3.04 -22.26 -22.18
C ASP A 457 4.13 -22.69 -23.19
N SER A 458 3.92 -22.50 -24.48
CA SER A 458 4.90 -22.90 -25.49
C SER A 458 6.18 -22.06 -25.46
N TYR A 459 6.08 -20.76 -25.14
CA TYR A 459 7.19 -19.82 -25.21
C TYR A 459 7.98 -19.73 -23.91
N PHE A 460 7.28 -19.71 -22.76
CA PHE A 460 7.90 -19.50 -21.47
C PHE A 460 8.14 -20.78 -20.67
N ALA A 461 7.54 -21.91 -21.04
CA ALA A 461 7.75 -23.17 -20.33
C ALA A 461 9.22 -23.59 -20.26
N ALA A 462 9.75 -23.82 -19.08
CA ALA A 462 11.15 -24.16 -18.88
C ALA A 462 11.37 -24.89 -17.56
N THR A 463 12.48 -25.65 -17.50
CA THR A 463 13.07 -26.06 -16.23
C THR A 463 14.10 -25.03 -15.82
N VAL A 464 13.81 -24.24 -14.79
CA VAL A 464 14.69 -23.19 -14.26
C VAL A 464 15.21 -23.61 -12.90
N GLU A 465 16.53 -23.68 -12.73
CA GLU A 465 17.20 -24.15 -11.50
C GLU A 465 16.62 -25.47 -10.94
N GLY A 466 16.20 -26.38 -11.83
CA GLY A 466 15.65 -27.69 -11.48
C GLY A 466 14.14 -27.76 -11.24
N PHE A 467 13.42 -26.63 -11.31
CA PHE A 467 11.97 -26.57 -11.18
C PHE A 467 11.29 -26.55 -12.56
N ASP A 468 10.28 -27.39 -12.76
CA ASP A 468 9.42 -27.36 -13.97
C ASP A 468 8.41 -26.19 -13.86
N THR A 469 8.81 -25.04 -14.36
CA THR A 469 8.08 -23.77 -14.22
C THR A 469 8.12 -22.95 -15.52
N TYR A 470 8.32 -21.66 -15.42
CA TYR A 470 8.47 -20.74 -16.53
C TYR A 470 9.81 -20.01 -16.46
N ALA A 471 10.47 -19.84 -17.60
CA ALA A 471 11.42 -18.74 -17.79
C ALA A 471 10.62 -17.43 -17.83
N TYR A 472 11.08 -16.39 -17.15
CA TYR A 472 10.36 -15.11 -17.12
C TYR A 472 10.40 -14.40 -18.48
N TYR A 473 11.46 -14.61 -19.25
CA TYR A 473 11.63 -14.21 -20.64
C TYR A 473 12.50 -15.24 -21.37
N GLU A 474 12.56 -15.19 -22.68
CA GLU A 474 13.34 -16.12 -23.49
C GLU A 474 14.82 -16.13 -23.10
N GLY A 475 15.35 -17.30 -22.75
CA GLY A 475 16.73 -17.49 -22.31
C GLY A 475 16.98 -17.16 -20.84
N ASN A 476 15.97 -16.85 -20.06
CA ASN A 476 16.11 -16.64 -18.62
C ASN A 476 16.30 -17.99 -17.89
N ASP A 477 17.46 -18.16 -17.25
CA ASP A 477 17.88 -19.36 -16.53
C ASP A 477 17.94 -19.20 -15.00
N ILE A 478 17.54 -18.02 -14.49
CA ILE A 478 17.52 -17.68 -13.06
C ILE A 478 16.08 -17.52 -12.61
N LEU A 479 15.71 -18.10 -11.47
CA LEU A 479 14.38 -17.96 -10.90
C LEU A 479 14.02 -16.49 -10.62
N ARG A 480 12.84 -16.08 -11.05
CA ARG A 480 12.25 -14.75 -10.84
C ARG A 480 10.95 -14.89 -10.05
N ALA A 481 10.69 -13.98 -9.11
CA ALA A 481 9.45 -14.00 -8.34
C ALA A 481 8.20 -13.85 -9.22
N TRP A 482 8.29 -13.09 -10.30
CA TRP A 482 7.18 -12.81 -11.24
C TRP A 482 6.69 -14.04 -12.05
N ILE A 483 7.31 -15.21 -11.93
CA ILE A 483 6.72 -16.47 -12.43
C ILE A 483 5.38 -16.81 -11.74
N CYS A 484 5.03 -16.13 -10.65
CA CYS A 484 3.74 -16.27 -9.97
C CYS A 484 2.56 -15.70 -10.75
N ILE A 485 2.77 -14.77 -11.68
CA ILE A 485 1.69 -14.03 -12.33
C ILE A 485 0.70 -14.94 -13.11
N PRO A 486 1.14 -15.96 -13.87
CA PRO A 486 0.20 -16.91 -14.52
C PRO A 486 -0.80 -17.52 -13.53
N LEU A 487 -0.36 -17.87 -12.32
CA LEU A 487 -1.24 -18.46 -11.29
C LEU A 487 -2.36 -17.48 -10.87
N THR A 488 -2.05 -16.17 -10.82
CA THR A 488 -3.02 -15.14 -10.42
C THR A 488 -4.10 -14.86 -11.46
N VAL A 489 -3.94 -15.39 -12.65
CA VAL A 489 -4.91 -15.28 -13.77
C VAL A 489 -5.49 -16.63 -14.18
N GLY A 490 -5.19 -17.69 -13.42
CA GLY A 490 -5.76 -19.02 -13.61
C GLY A 490 -5.03 -19.92 -14.61
N ILE A 491 -3.81 -19.55 -15.04
CA ILE A 491 -2.95 -20.41 -15.85
C ILE A 491 -2.17 -21.35 -14.92
N ASN A 492 -2.67 -22.57 -14.75
CA ASN A 492 -2.22 -23.52 -13.71
C ASN A 492 -1.42 -24.71 -14.26
N LYS A 493 -1.09 -24.75 -15.55
CA LYS A 493 -0.45 -25.90 -16.19
C LYS A 493 0.88 -26.32 -15.52
N ARG A 494 1.63 -25.35 -14.98
CA ARG A 494 2.90 -25.55 -14.27
C ARG A 494 2.84 -25.14 -12.81
N ALA A 495 1.63 -25.17 -12.22
CA ALA A 495 1.42 -24.66 -10.86
C ALA A 495 2.33 -25.30 -9.82
N THR A 496 2.43 -26.63 -9.78
CA THR A 496 3.21 -27.37 -8.78
C THR A 496 4.68 -26.94 -8.78
N GLY A 497 5.36 -27.01 -9.93
CA GLY A 497 6.77 -26.63 -10.02
C GLY A 497 7.01 -25.13 -9.79
N THR A 498 6.07 -24.28 -10.24
CA THR A 498 6.13 -22.83 -9.99
C THR A 498 6.00 -22.51 -8.49
N ILE A 499 5.05 -23.14 -7.80
CA ILE A 499 4.86 -22.95 -6.36
C ILE A 499 6.04 -23.52 -5.56
N ASP A 500 6.58 -24.66 -5.98
CA ASP A 500 7.78 -25.22 -5.35
C ASP A 500 8.99 -24.29 -5.53
N ALA A 501 9.17 -23.67 -6.69
CA ALA A 501 10.22 -22.68 -6.93
C ALA A 501 10.03 -21.41 -6.07
N LEU A 502 8.82 -20.83 -6.04
CA LEU A 502 8.50 -19.61 -5.32
C LEU A 502 8.77 -19.75 -3.81
N PHE A 503 8.34 -20.87 -3.22
CA PHE A 503 8.47 -21.09 -1.78
C PHE A 503 9.71 -21.93 -1.40
N SER A 504 10.66 -22.09 -2.33
CA SER A 504 11.95 -22.70 -2.07
C SER A 504 12.91 -21.71 -1.38
N PRO A 505 13.99 -22.21 -0.73
CA PRO A 505 15.04 -21.35 -0.19
C PRO A 505 15.78 -20.51 -1.26
N ARG A 506 15.52 -20.74 -2.55
CA ARG A 506 16.11 -19.95 -3.64
C ARG A 506 15.45 -18.58 -3.77
N LEU A 507 14.15 -18.48 -3.49
CA LEU A 507 13.38 -17.24 -3.60
C LEU A 507 12.80 -16.78 -2.26
N TRP A 508 12.38 -17.71 -1.38
CA TRP A 508 11.77 -17.32 -0.11
C TRP A 508 12.82 -16.93 0.92
N SER A 509 12.70 -15.71 1.44
CA SER A 509 13.49 -15.17 2.56
C SER A 509 12.63 -14.99 3.81
N GLU A 510 13.24 -14.62 4.93
CA GLU A 510 12.52 -14.27 6.16
C GLU A 510 11.48 -13.16 5.96
N ASN A 511 11.74 -12.22 5.04
CA ASN A 511 10.89 -11.05 4.80
C ASN A 511 9.88 -11.22 3.66
N GLY A 512 9.97 -12.29 2.89
CA GLY A 512 9.13 -12.55 1.72
C GLY A 512 9.96 -13.03 0.52
N LEU A 513 9.43 -12.88 -0.70
CA LEU A 513 10.09 -13.34 -1.91
C LEU A 513 11.17 -12.38 -2.39
N LEU A 514 12.34 -12.91 -2.66
CA LEU A 514 13.37 -12.22 -3.42
C LEU A 514 12.88 -11.99 -4.85
N THR A 515 13.18 -10.84 -5.41
CA THR A 515 12.82 -10.50 -6.79
C THR A 515 13.41 -11.48 -7.79
N GLN A 516 14.63 -11.93 -7.53
CA GLN A 516 15.38 -12.88 -8.33
C GLN A 516 16.26 -13.73 -7.41
N ALA A 517 16.43 -15.00 -7.73
CA ALA A 517 17.34 -15.88 -7.00
C ALA A 517 18.77 -15.32 -7.01
N GLY A 518 19.41 -15.32 -5.82
CA GLY A 518 20.75 -14.75 -5.63
C GLY A 518 20.78 -13.22 -5.43
N SER A 519 19.67 -12.52 -5.59
CA SER A 519 19.51 -11.12 -5.19
C SER A 519 19.30 -11.01 -3.67
N GLN A 520 19.48 -9.81 -3.12
CA GLN A 520 19.08 -9.48 -1.75
C GLN A 520 17.80 -8.62 -1.72
N THR A 521 17.32 -8.22 -2.87
CA THR A 521 16.13 -7.36 -3.00
C THR A 521 14.88 -8.21 -2.93
N PHE A 522 13.97 -7.89 -2.01
CA PHE A 522 12.62 -8.42 -1.99
C PHE A 522 11.60 -7.30 -2.21
N TRP A 523 10.44 -7.66 -2.78
CA TRP A 523 9.32 -6.78 -2.99
C TRP A 523 8.06 -7.44 -2.44
N ASP A 524 7.33 -6.73 -1.58
CA ASP A 524 6.10 -7.31 -1.01
C ASP A 524 5.06 -7.60 -2.08
N ARG A 525 5.02 -6.81 -3.18
CA ARG A 525 4.09 -7.10 -4.28
C ARG A 525 4.28 -8.48 -4.88
N SER A 526 5.52 -8.94 -5.08
CA SER A 526 5.76 -10.30 -5.59
C SER A 526 5.34 -11.38 -4.59
N THR A 527 5.58 -11.15 -3.30
CA THR A 527 5.12 -12.04 -2.21
C THR A 527 3.60 -12.15 -2.21
N LEU A 528 2.91 -11.02 -2.30
CA LEU A 528 1.44 -10.94 -2.29
C LEU A 528 0.82 -11.57 -3.54
N TYR A 529 1.43 -11.38 -4.71
CA TYR A 529 1.05 -12.08 -5.93
C TYR A 529 1.25 -13.60 -5.82
N ALA A 530 2.40 -14.05 -5.29
CA ALA A 530 2.68 -15.46 -5.13
C ALA A 530 1.70 -16.14 -4.16
N LEU A 531 1.37 -15.49 -3.03
CA LEU A 531 0.38 -16.00 -2.08
C LEU A 531 -1.00 -16.10 -2.74
N ARG A 532 -1.45 -15.05 -3.45
CA ARG A 532 -2.72 -15.07 -4.19
C ARG A 532 -2.74 -16.19 -5.23
N GLY A 533 -1.70 -16.30 -6.03
CA GLY A 533 -1.56 -17.33 -7.06
C GLY A 533 -1.57 -18.74 -6.50
N ALA A 534 -0.89 -18.97 -5.37
CA ALA A 534 -0.84 -20.27 -4.71
C ALA A 534 -2.23 -20.71 -4.20
N PHE A 535 -3.00 -19.79 -3.57
CA PHE A 535 -4.40 -20.07 -3.23
C PHE A 535 -5.22 -20.38 -4.47
N MET A 536 -5.13 -19.56 -5.53
CA MET A 536 -5.87 -19.74 -6.77
C MET A 536 -5.55 -21.08 -7.47
N ALA A 537 -4.32 -21.55 -7.33
CA ALA A 537 -3.90 -22.86 -7.84
C ALA A 537 -4.31 -24.06 -6.94
N GLY A 538 -4.86 -23.80 -5.76
CA GLY A 538 -5.35 -24.84 -4.83
C GLY A 538 -4.31 -25.36 -3.83
N GLU A 539 -3.12 -24.73 -3.75
CA GLU A 539 -2.07 -25.07 -2.76
C GLU A 539 -2.31 -24.39 -1.41
N ILE A 540 -3.48 -24.69 -0.83
CA ILE A 540 -4.08 -23.94 0.29
C ILE A 540 -3.20 -23.96 1.53
N GLU A 541 -2.79 -25.15 2.00
CA GLU A 541 -2.06 -25.30 3.27
C GLU A 541 -0.67 -24.65 3.19
N LYS A 542 0.01 -24.79 2.05
CA LYS A 542 1.29 -24.15 1.79
C LYS A 542 1.15 -22.62 1.76
N ALA A 543 0.19 -22.11 1.00
CA ALA A 543 -0.08 -20.68 0.90
C ALA A 543 -0.45 -20.09 2.28
N MET A 544 -1.31 -20.75 3.06
CA MET A 544 -1.74 -20.30 4.38
C MET A 544 -0.57 -20.23 5.37
N LYS A 545 0.31 -21.22 5.35
CA LYS A 545 1.53 -21.23 6.21
C LYS A 545 2.37 -19.96 5.97
N PHE A 546 2.64 -19.63 4.72
CA PHE A 546 3.46 -18.47 4.36
C PHE A 546 2.69 -17.14 4.57
N MET A 547 1.39 -17.13 4.33
CA MET A 547 0.55 -15.96 4.58
C MET A 547 0.48 -15.60 6.07
N LYS A 548 0.36 -16.57 6.97
CA LYS A 548 0.41 -16.34 8.42
C LYS A 548 1.76 -15.76 8.85
N HIS A 549 2.85 -16.30 8.33
CA HIS A 549 4.19 -15.77 8.61
C HIS A 549 4.32 -14.32 8.13
N TYR A 550 3.96 -14.04 6.87
CA TYR A 550 3.99 -12.70 6.30
C TYR A 550 3.14 -11.71 7.10
N SER A 551 1.89 -12.08 7.39
CA SER A 551 0.95 -11.23 8.13
C SER A 551 1.44 -10.92 9.54
N SER A 552 1.98 -11.92 10.24
CA SER A 552 2.58 -11.73 11.57
C SER A 552 3.79 -10.79 11.52
N THR A 553 4.64 -10.94 10.53
CA THR A 553 5.84 -10.08 10.35
C THR A 553 5.46 -8.63 10.06
N ARG A 554 4.48 -8.39 9.17
CA ARG A 554 4.05 -7.03 8.77
C ARG A 554 3.15 -6.36 9.80
N LEU A 555 2.42 -7.13 10.60
CA LEU A 555 1.53 -6.56 11.62
C LEU A 555 2.18 -6.40 12.98
N LEU A 556 3.02 -7.36 13.40
CA LEU A 556 3.50 -7.46 14.78
C LEU A 556 5.02 -7.43 14.94
N GLY A 557 5.76 -7.32 13.84
CA GLY A 557 7.22 -7.31 13.81
C GLY A 557 7.84 -5.94 14.05
N ASN A 558 8.84 -5.60 13.24
CA ASN A 558 9.62 -4.38 13.39
C ASN A 558 9.18 -3.25 12.46
N HIS A 559 8.56 -3.56 11.31
CA HIS A 559 8.03 -2.58 10.36
C HIS A 559 6.56 -2.83 10.17
N VAL A 560 5.73 -1.99 10.78
CA VAL A 560 4.29 -2.21 10.91
C VAL A 560 3.50 -0.92 10.60
N PRO A 561 2.21 -0.99 10.30
CA PRO A 561 1.37 -2.19 10.19
C PRO A 561 1.09 -2.65 8.75
N TYR A 562 1.78 -2.10 7.77
CA TYR A 562 1.45 -2.25 6.35
C TYR A 562 2.52 -3.03 5.58
N PRO A 563 2.16 -3.62 4.41
CA PRO A 563 3.14 -4.05 3.43
C PRO A 563 4.14 -2.95 3.09
N VAL A 564 5.33 -3.34 2.68
CA VAL A 564 6.41 -2.43 2.26
C VAL A 564 6.65 -2.53 0.75
N GLU A 565 7.25 -1.50 0.15
CA GLU A 565 7.55 -1.54 -1.29
C GLU A 565 8.66 -2.57 -1.58
N ALA A 566 9.88 -2.26 -1.17
CA ALA A 566 11.07 -3.04 -1.48
C ALA A 566 12.17 -2.86 -0.43
N TRP A 567 13.05 -3.85 -0.32
CA TRP A 567 14.23 -3.80 0.52
C TRP A 567 15.39 -4.58 -0.12
N PRO A 568 16.62 -4.07 -0.08
CA PRO A 568 17.04 -2.73 0.38
C PRO A 568 16.72 -1.61 -0.61
N GLU A 569 16.27 -1.93 -1.81
CA GLU A 569 15.84 -0.96 -2.82
C GLU A 569 14.57 -0.24 -2.36
N GLY A 570 14.52 1.09 -2.54
CA GLY A 570 13.38 1.89 -2.16
C GLY A 570 13.19 2.10 -0.65
N GLY A 571 13.80 1.29 0.21
CA GLY A 571 13.84 1.44 1.67
C GLY A 571 12.49 1.29 2.34
N GLN A 572 11.96 0.09 2.48
CA GLN A 572 10.80 -0.31 3.31
C GLN A 572 9.68 0.75 3.44
N ARG A 573 9.24 1.31 2.32
CA ARG A 573 8.18 2.32 2.30
C ARG A 573 6.80 1.67 2.33
N HIS A 574 5.89 2.24 3.10
CA HIS A 574 4.49 1.82 3.17
C HIS A 574 3.67 2.37 1.99
N LEU A 575 3.84 1.82 0.79
CA LEU A 575 2.99 2.16 -0.34
C LEU A 575 1.59 1.57 -0.16
N SER A 576 0.58 2.31 -0.61
CA SER A 576 -0.83 1.92 -0.41
C SER A 576 -1.30 0.80 -1.35
N ALA A 577 -0.69 0.71 -2.52
CA ALA A 577 -1.09 -0.26 -3.54
C ALA A 577 -0.81 -1.71 -3.12
N GLU A 578 0.29 -1.97 -2.41
CA GLU A 578 0.61 -3.28 -1.84
C GLU A 578 -0.43 -3.71 -0.80
N SER A 579 -0.98 -2.76 -0.05
CA SER A 579 -2.10 -3.05 0.86
C SER A 579 -3.36 -3.52 0.11
N GLY A 580 -3.63 -2.96 -1.07
CA GLY A 580 -4.67 -3.45 -1.98
C GLY A 580 -4.42 -4.87 -2.46
N LEU A 581 -3.17 -5.21 -2.79
CA LEU A 581 -2.80 -6.60 -3.15
C LEU A 581 -3.04 -7.58 -2.01
N TYR A 582 -2.74 -7.19 -0.76
CA TYR A 582 -3.05 -8.03 0.41
C TYR A 582 -4.55 -8.30 0.52
N GLY A 583 -5.39 -7.28 0.37
CA GLY A 583 -6.85 -7.43 0.37
C GLY A 583 -7.34 -8.39 -0.72
N ARG A 584 -6.71 -8.37 -1.88
CA ARG A 584 -7.04 -9.28 -3.01
C ARG A 584 -6.61 -10.73 -2.78
N ILE A 585 -5.63 -11.01 -1.92
CA ILE A 585 -5.37 -12.40 -1.49
C ILE A 585 -6.61 -12.96 -0.79
N ILE A 586 -7.26 -12.18 0.05
CA ILE A 586 -8.47 -12.60 0.76
C ILE A 586 -9.62 -12.79 -0.23
N THR A 587 -9.96 -11.75 -1.01
CA THR A 587 -11.14 -11.79 -1.88
C THR A 587 -10.99 -12.74 -3.05
N GLU A 588 -9.89 -12.66 -3.79
CA GLU A 588 -9.67 -13.43 -5.02
C GLU A 588 -8.96 -14.76 -4.76
N GLY A 589 -8.03 -14.80 -3.79
CA GLY A 589 -7.27 -16.01 -3.44
C GLY A 589 -8.07 -16.95 -2.55
N ILE A 590 -8.30 -16.57 -1.28
CA ILE A 590 -8.92 -17.43 -0.27
C ILE A 590 -10.39 -17.68 -0.57
N PHE A 591 -11.19 -16.62 -0.76
CA PHE A 591 -12.62 -16.78 -1.09
C PHE A 591 -12.87 -17.09 -2.56
N GLY A 592 -11.87 -16.86 -3.45
CA GLY A 592 -11.93 -17.18 -4.85
C GLY A 592 -13.09 -16.49 -5.58
N ILE A 593 -13.36 -15.23 -5.22
CA ILE A 593 -14.39 -14.42 -5.86
C ILE A 593 -13.86 -13.91 -7.19
N ARG A 594 -14.48 -14.34 -8.28
CA ARG A 594 -14.16 -13.91 -9.65
C ARG A 594 -15.40 -13.32 -10.31
N PRO A 595 -15.50 -12.00 -10.51
CA PRO A 595 -16.56 -11.40 -11.30
C PRO A 595 -16.52 -11.93 -12.75
N THR A 596 -17.67 -12.40 -13.24
CA THR A 596 -17.87 -12.99 -14.58
C THR A 596 -18.99 -12.30 -15.35
N GLY A 597 -19.49 -11.19 -14.82
CA GLY A 597 -20.48 -10.31 -15.39
C GLY A 597 -20.77 -9.17 -14.42
N LEU A 598 -21.51 -8.16 -14.85
CA LEU A 598 -21.87 -7.01 -14.01
C LEU A 598 -22.73 -7.41 -12.79
N HIS A 599 -23.42 -8.55 -12.88
CA HIS A 599 -24.29 -9.07 -11.82
C HIS A 599 -24.04 -10.55 -11.54
N SER A 600 -22.89 -11.07 -11.96
CA SER A 600 -22.53 -12.47 -11.75
C SER A 600 -21.06 -12.64 -11.40
N PHE A 601 -20.80 -13.65 -10.59
CA PHE A 601 -19.44 -14.04 -10.22
C PHE A 601 -19.37 -15.55 -9.97
N THR A 602 -18.17 -16.10 -10.06
CA THR A 602 -17.89 -17.43 -9.53
C THR A 602 -17.32 -17.30 -8.11
N LEU A 603 -17.65 -18.27 -7.27
CA LEU A 603 -17.14 -18.40 -5.91
C LEU A 603 -16.46 -19.75 -5.77
N THR A 604 -15.17 -19.75 -5.47
CA THR A 604 -14.37 -20.97 -5.31
C THR A 604 -13.55 -20.86 -4.03
N PRO A 605 -14.16 -21.06 -2.85
CA PRO A 605 -13.45 -20.92 -1.57
C PRO A 605 -12.30 -21.92 -1.46
N ARG A 606 -11.18 -21.47 -0.94
CA ARG A 606 -9.94 -22.21 -0.72
C ARG A 606 -9.52 -22.07 0.73
N LEU A 607 -10.35 -22.66 1.62
CA LEU A 607 -10.20 -22.56 3.05
C LEU A 607 -9.23 -23.64 3.55
N PRO A 608 -8.33 -23.32 4.49
CA PRO A 608 -7.45 -24.32 5.09
C PRO A 608 -8.26 -25.30 5.95
N GLN A 609 -7.75 -26.50 6.03
CA GLN A 609 -8.41 -27.61 6.75
C GLN A 609 -8.68 -27.26 8.23
N GLU A 610 -7.80 -26.47 8.84
CA GLU A 610 -7.91 -26.02 10.23
C GLU A 610 -9.08 -25.06 10.50
N TRP A 611 -9.71 -24.50 9.48
CA TRP A 611 -10.87 -23.59 9.65
C TRP A 611 -12.23 -24.33 9.69
N GLY A 612 -12.24 -25.65 9.53
CA GLY A 612 -13.42 -26.51 9.64
C GLY A 612 -14.04 -26.91 8.33
#